data_d677beb3df14332eef69583fa715a8ac
#
_entry.id   d677beb3df14332eef69583fa715a8ac
#
_cell.length_a   1.000
_cell.length_b   1.000
_cell.length_c   1.000
_cell.angle_alpha   90.00
_cell.angle_beta   90.00
_cell.angle_gamma   90.00
#
_symmetry.space_group_name_H-M   'P 1'
#
loop_
_entity.id
_entity.type
_entity.pdbx_description
1 polymer ?
#
loop_
_entity_poly.entity_id
_entity_poly.type
_entity_poly.pdbx_seq_one_letter_code
_entity_poly.pdbx_strand_id
1 'polypeptide(L)'
;MINLQMNKLIVMKKFVISFYLIGASLGVFAQETVLPAKEQKGSYYLTNATIHVGNGKVINNGTIKVTNGKIEAVGDNIAIPAGADNVTDLKGQDLYPGLILPTSTLGLIEISSVRATQDAREIGDMNPSVRSIVAYNTDSKVINTLRSNGILIANIVPQGNFVAGTSSLVQLDAWNWEDAAYKTDAGLHVYMPSLLPRPNFGGRGGFGMGNFGGQGGGDPVKEGLEKM
;
A
#
# COMPACT_ATOMS: atom_id res chain seq x y z
N MET A 1 54.44 -38.66 21.51
CA MET A 1 54.46 -37.60 20.47
C MET A 1 53.17 -37.51 19.64
N ILE A 2 52.52 -38.61 19.31
CA ILE A 2 51.31 -38.67 18.46
C ILE A 2 50.09 -37.97 19.10
N ASN A 3 49.86 -38.10 20.41
CA ASN A 3 48.71 -37.48 21.12
C ASN A 3 48.75 -35.96 21.13
N LEU A 4 49.93 -35.34 21.14
CA LEU A 4 50.08 -33.88 21.13
C LEU A 4 49.72 -33.27 19.78
N GLN A 5 50.03 -33.99 18.69
CA GLN A 5 49.68 -33.60 17.33
C GLN A 5 48.20 -33.71 17.06
N MET A 6 47.56 -34.79 17.54
CA MET A 6 46.11 -34.96 17.41
C MET A 6 45.31 -33.86 18.16
N ASN A 7 45.71 -33.49 19.38
CA ASN A 7 45.05 -32.40 20.13
C ASN A 7 45.18 -31.05 19.41
N LYS A 8 46.33 -30.73 18.83
CA LYS A 8 46.52 -29.52 18.02
C LYS A 8 45.58 -29.48 16.79
N LEU A 9 45.43 -30.62 16.13
CA LEU A 9 44.56 -30.74 14.95
C LEU A 9 43.09 -30.56 15.31
N ILE A 10 42.65 -31.12 16.44
CA ILE A 10 41.27 -30.97 16.95
C ILE A 10 40.99 -29.51 17.34
N VAL A 11 41.93 -28.86 17.98
CA VAL A 11 41.80 -27.43 18.37
C VAL A 11 41.70 -26.54 17.13
N MET A 12 42.60 -26.77 16.13
CA MET A 12 42.51 -26.02 14.87
C MET A 12 41.19 -26.22 14.13
N LYS A 13 40.66 -27.45 14.05
CA LYS A 13 39.36 -27.71 13.43
C LYS A 13 38.23 -26.97 14.15
N LYS A 14 38.22 -26.93 15.48
CA LYS A 14 37.25 -26.19 16.25
C LYS A 14 37.35 -24.67 15.99
N PHE A 15 38.58 -24.13 15.88
CA PHE A 15 38.79 -22.72 15.57
C PHE A 15 38.31 -22.36 14.16
N VAL A 16 38.56 -23.21 13.17
CA VAL A 16 38.11 -23.00 11.78
C VAL A 16 36.59 -23.07 11.70
N ILE A 17 35.96 -24.03 12.37
CA ILE A 17 34.47 -24.16 12.40
C ILE A 17 33.84 -22.95 13.09
N SER A 18 34.42 -22.47 14.21
CA SER A 18 33.94 -21.29 14.95
C SER A 18 34.06 -20.01 14.09
N PHE A 19 35.15 -19.86 13.35
CA PHE A 19 35.36 -18.73 12.45
C PHE A 19 34.38 -18.76 11.24
N TYR A 20 34.06 -19.94 10.74
CA TYR A 20 33.04 -20.11 9.68
C TYR A 20 31.63 -19.80 10.17
N LEU A 21 31.28 -20.20 11.39
CA LEU A 21 30.01 -19.89 12.04
C LEU A 21 29.85 -18.39 12.31
N ILE A 22 30.90 -17.71 12.77
CA ILE A 22 30.91 -16.26 12.97
C ILE A 22 30.81 -15.51 11.63
N GLY A 23 31.51 -15.97 10.59
CA GLY A 23 31.43 -15.42 9.24
C GLY A 23 30.04 -15.58 8.59
N ALA A 24 29.39 -16.71 8.83
CA ALA A 24 28.04 -16.98 8.33
C ALA A 24 26.97 -16.09 9.02
N SER A 25 27.16 -15.73 10.30
CA SER A 25 26.23 -14.86 11.03
C SER A 25 26.27 -13.38 10.59
N LEU A 26 27.37 -12.93 9.99
CA LEU A 26 27.52 -11.56 9.49
C LEU A 26 26.80 -11.31 8.15
N GLY A 27 26.36 -12.36 7.46
CA GLY A 27 25.68 -12.28 6.15
C GLY A 27 24.14 -12.27 6.22
N VAL A 28 23.55 -12.30 7.40
CA VAL A 28 22.09 -12.32 7.53
C VAL A 28 21.55 -10.89 7.49
N PHE A 29 21.52 -10.27 6.32
CA PHE A 29 20.66 -9.12 6.05
C PHE A 29 19.25 -9.66 5.83
N ALA A 30 18.48 -9.79 6.91
CA ALA A 30 17.28 -10.60 6.88
C ALA A 30 16.05 -9.89 6.30
N GLN A 31 16.01 -8.56 6.21
CA GLN A 31 14.88 -7.85 5.60
C GLN A 31 15.31 -6.46 5.10
N GLU A 32 14.84 -6.11 3.91
CA GLU A 32 14.87 -4.75 3.42
C GLU A 32 13.78 -3.95 4.17
N THR A 33 14.14 -3.29 5.23
CA THR A 33 13.23 -2.39 5.95
C THR A 33 13.14 -1.09 5.18
N VAL A 34 12.04 -0.89 4.47
CA VAL A 34 11.75 0.38 3.80
C VAL A 34 11.33 1.38 4.87
N LEU A 35 12.25 2.24 5.28
CA LEU A 35 11.94 3.32 6.22
C LEU A 35 11.17 4.44 5.50
N PRO A 36 10.12 5.01 6.11
CA PRO A 36 9.46 6.20 5.59
C PRO A 36 10.43 7.36 5.42
N ALA A 37 10.15 8.22 4.46
CA ALA A 37 10.93 9.44 4.25
C ALA A 37 10.84 10.34 5.50
N LYS A 38 11.97 10.96 5.86
CA LYS A 38 11.97 11.92 6.97
C LYS A 38 11.11 13.13 6.63
N GLU A 39 10.39 13.62 7.63
CA GLU A 39 9.60 14.84 7.51
C GLU A 39 10.49 16.02 7.05
N GLN A 40 10.10 16.67 5.96
CA GLN A 40 10.79 17.81 5.42
C GLN A 40 10.46 19.07 6.23
N LYS A 41 11.49 19.66 6.85
CA LYS A 41 11.37 20.92 7.61
C LYS A 41 11.96 22.07 6.77
N GLY A 42 11.32 23.24 6.88
CA GLY A 42 11.74 24.42 6.14
C GLY A 42 11.20 24.49 4.71
N SER A 43 11.80 25.35 3.90
CA SER A 43 11.39 25.58 2.51
C SER A 43 12.26 24.77 1.56
N TYR A 44 11.62 24.21 0.54
CA TYR A 44 12.24 23.43 -0.53
C TYR A 44 11.75 23.93 -1.89
N TYR A 45 12.64 24.05 -2.86
CA TYR A 45 12.35 24.60 -4.18
C TYR A 45 12.65 23.56 -5.26
N LEU A 46 11.65 23.27 -6.09
CA LEU A 46 11.82 22.52 -7.33
C LEU A 46 11.76 23.52 -8.48
N THR A 47 12.84 23.64 -9.24
CA THR A 47 12.99 24.69 -10.28
C THR A 47 13.15 24.07 -11.66
N ASN A 48 12.92 24.89 -12.68
CA ASN A 48 13.18 24.55 -14.07
C ASN A 48 12.43 23.26 -14.51
N ALA A 49 11.14 23.18 -14.17
CA ALA A 49 10.26 22.05 -14.49
C ALA A 49 9.13 22.45 -15.43
N THR A 50 8.67 21.51 -16.25
CA THR A 50 7.37 21.60 -16.92
C THR A 50 6.30 21.07 -15.97
N ILE A 51 5.55 21.99 -15.34
CA ILE A 51 4.61 21.64 -14.27
C ILE A 51 3.21 21.43 -14.83
N HIS A 52 2.70 20.22 -14.69
CA HIS A 52 1.31 19.84 -15.00
C HIS A 52 0.46 19.99 -13.74
N VAL A 53 -0.37 21.04 -13.69
CA VAL A 53 -1.15 21.38 -12.46
C VAL A 53 -2.29 20.40 -12.18
N GLY A 54 -2.68 19.59 -13.17
CA GLY A 54 -3.77 18.60 -13.04
C GLY A 54 -5.16 19.14 -13.42
N ASN A 55 -5.27 20.42 -13.77
CA ASN A 55 -6.51 21.05 -14.25
C ASN A 55 -6.46 21.42 -15.74
N GLY A 56 -5.52 20.83 -16.48
CA GLY A 56 -5.25 21.13 -17.90
C GLY A 56 -4.25 22.28 -18.11
N LYS A 57 -3.86 23.01 -17.05
CA LYS A 57 -2.85 24.05 -17.15
C LYS A 57 -1.44 23.45 -17.05
N VAL A 58 -0.56 23.89 -17.95
CA VAL A 58 0.88 23.55 -17.96
C VAL A 58 1.68 24.84 -17.79
N ILE A 59 2.67 24.79 -16.90
CA ILE A 59 3.60 25.91 -16.65
C ILE A 59 4.98 25.45 -17.09
N ASN A 60 5.51 26.06 -18.16
CA ASN A 60 6.85 25.78 -18.65
C ASN A 60 7.88 26.55 -17.81
N ASN A 61 9.03 25.90 -17.55
CA ASN A 61 10.11 26.45 -16.73
C ASN A 61 9.62 26.97 -15.37
N GLY A 62 8.69 26.23 -14.78
CA GLY A 62 8.07 26.59 -13.53
C GLY A 62 8.91 26.22 -12.30
N THR A 63 8.52 26.83 -11.19
CA THR A 63 9.07 26.56 -9.86
C THR A 63 7.94 26.20 -8.90
N ILE A 64 8.19 25.19 -8.04
CA ILE A 64 7.33 24.88 -6.91
C ILE A 64 8.09 25.20 -5.63
N LYS A 65 7.44 25.94 -4.72
CA LYS A 65 7.90 26.14 -3.35
C LYS A 65 7.08 25.23 -2.42
N VAL A 66 7.76 24.40 -1.66
CA VAL A 66 7.17 23.55 -0.62
C VAL A 66 7.71 24.01 0.71
N THR A 67 6.85 24.28 1.68
CA THR A 67 7.24 24.67 3.03
C THR A 67 6.59 23.74 4.05
N ASN A 68 7.39 23.08 4.88
CA ASN A 68 6.94 22.11 5.89
C ASN A 68 5.99 21.07 5.29
N GLY A 69 6.37 20.45 4.15
CA GLY A 69 5.60 19.41 3.48
C GLY A 69 4.33 19.88 2.74
N LYS A 70 4.07 21.21 2.66
CA LYS A 70 2.92 21.76 1.95
C LYS A 70 3.35 22.63 0.78
N ILE A 71 2.68 22.49 -0.35
CA ILE A 71 2.88 23.38 -1.51
C ILE A 71 2.39 24.77 -1.14
N GLU A 72 3.32 25.74 -1.10
CA GLU A 72 3.03 27.12 -0.77
C GLU A 72 2.79 27.96 -2.03
N ALA A 73 3.58 27.73 -3.08
CA ALA A 73 3.45 28.45 -4.34
C ALA A 73 3.84 27.56 -5.53
N VAL A 74 3.18 27.79 -6.67
CA VAL A 74 3.47 27.18 -7.97
C VAL A 74 3.40 28.25 -9.05
N GLY A 75 4.44 28.42 -9.84
CA GLY A 75 4.48 29.45 -10.90
C GLY A 75 5.81 29.49 -11.62
N ASP A 76 5.91 30.42 -12.57
CA ASP A 76 7.12 30.66 -13.37
C ASP A 76 8.08 31.71 -12.75
N ASN A 77 7.56 32.58 -11.85
CA ASN A 77 8.30 33.69 -11.24
C ASN A 77 8.34 33.64 -9.71
N ILE A 78 8.65 32.48 -9.15
CA ILE A 78 8.78 32.38 -7.70
C ILE A 78 10.17 32.78 -7.25
N ALA A 79 10.24 33.82 -6.38
CA ALA A 79 11.49 34.30 -5.84
C ALA A 79 12.15 33.26 -4.93
N ILE A 80 13.38 32.89 -5.24
CA ILE A 80 14.21 32.02 -4.43
C ILE A 80 15.16 32.88 -3.63
N PRO A 81 15.17 32.82 -2.29
CA PRO A 81 16.10 33.57 -1.46
C PRO A 81 17.56 33.23 -1.80
N ALA A 82 18.43 34.22 -1.83
CA ALA A 82 19.87 34.01 -1.99
C ALA A 82 20.37 33.18 -0.77
N GLY A 83 20.99 32.01 -1.04
CA GLY A 83 21.45 31.10 0.00
C GLY A 83 20.40 30.08 0.46
N ALA A 84 19.34 29.83 -0.32
CA ALA A 84 18.44 28.72 -0.08
C ALA A 84 19.18 27.38 -0.29
N ASP A 85 19.33 26.59 0.77
CA ASP A 85 20.10 25.33 0.75
C ASP A 85 19.37 24.19 0.02
N ASN A 86 18.05 24.25 -0.10
CA ASN A 86 17.21 23.17 -0.61
C ASN A 86 16.59 23.53 -1.97
N VAL A 87 17.43 23.71 -2.99
CA VAL A 87 16.99 23.98 -4.37
C VAL A 87 17.40 22.82 -5.26
N THR A 88 16.43 22.20 -5.92
CA THR A 88 16.66 21.13 -6.90
C THR A 88 16.26 21.62 -8.29
N ASP A 89 17.21 21.62 -9.21
CA ASP A 89 16.97 21.89 -10.62
C ASP A 89 16.51 20.60 -11.32
N LEU A 90 15.30 20.59 -11.86
CA LEU A 90 14.71 19.48 -12.58
C LEU A 90 15.06 19.44 -14.08
N LYS A 91 15.86 20.41 -14.55
CA LYS A 91 16.42 20.42 -15.92
C LYS A 91 15.38 20.22 -17.03
N GLY A 92 14.22 20.81 -16.89
CA GLY A 92 13.13 20.73 -17.85
C GLY A 92 12.28 19.44 -17.76
N GLN A 93 12.48 18.62 -16.74
CA GLN A 93 11.64 17.42 -16.55
C GLN A 93 10.18 17.79 -16.28
N ASP A 94 9.29 16.87 -16.68
CA ASP A 94 7.87 17.00 -16.38
C ASP A 94 7.58 16.66 -14.91
N LEU A 95 6.80 17.52 -14.27
CA LEU A 95 6.37 17.35 -12.88
C LEU A 95 4.85 17.26 -12.81
N TYR A 96 4.36 16.17 -12.23
CA TYR A 96 2.94 15.87 -12.08
C TYR A 96 2.54 15.81 -10.61
N PRO A 97 1.28 16.12 -10.25
CA PRO A 97 0.76 15.80 -8.92
C PRO A 97 0.71 14.29 -8.72
N GLY A 98 0.96 13.85 -7.49
CA GLY A 98 0.85 12.44 -7.13
C GLY A 98 -0.56 11.91 -7.38
N LEU A 99 -0.65 10.65 -7.83
CA LEU A 99 -1.91 9.99 -8.12
C LEU A 99 -2.58 9.51 -6.82
N ILE A 100 -3.91 9.54 -6.82
CA ILE A 100 -4.74 9.01 -5.74
C ILE A 100 -5.48 7.78 -6.25
N LEU A 101 -5.36 6.67 -5.56
CA LEU A 101 -6.11 5.45 -5.83
C LEU A 101 -7.47 5.52 -5.11
N PRO A 102 -8.59 5.72 -5.84
CA PRO A 102 -9.86 6.07 -5.20
C PRO A 102 -10.54 4.91 -4.47
N THR A 103 -10.25 3.67 -4.86
CA THR A 103 -10.85 2.46 -4.27
C THR A 103 -9.85 1.31 -4.35
N SER A 104 -9.47 0.76 -3.21
CA SER A 104 -8.51 -0.34 -3.16
C SER A 104 -8.67 -1.18 -1.90
N THR A 105 -8.27 -2.45 -2.00
CA THR A 105 -8.04 -3.35 -0.86
C THR A 105 -6.55 -3.48 -0.54
N LEU A 106 -5.74 -2.53 -0.98
CA LEU A 106 -4.30 -2.49 -0.73
C LEU A 106 -4.01 -2.60 0.77
N GLY A 107 -3.08 -3.48 1.14
CA GLY A 107 -2.74 -3.73 2.54
C GLY A 107 -3.81 -4.48 3.35
N LEU A 108 -4.99 -4.77 2.77
CA LEU A 108 -6.00 -5.63 3.37
C LEU A 108 -5.98 -7.05 2.79
N ILE A 109 -5.38 -7.22 1.62
CA ILE A 109 -5.23 -8.52 0.96
C ILE A 109 -3.82 -8.59 0.40
N GLU A 110 -3.02 -9.56 0.88
CA GLU A 110 -1.67 -9.79 0.38
C GLU A 110 -1.66 -10.90 -0.68
N ILE A 111 -2.15 -12.08 -0.32
CA ILE A 111 -2.20 -13.23 -1.22
C ILE A 111 -3.65 -13.69 -1.32
N SER A 112 -4.28 -13.46 -2.46
CA SER A 112 -5.71 -13.73 -2.68
C SER A 112 -6.12 -15.20 -2.51
N SER A 113 -5.19 -16.14 -2.65
CA SER A 113 -5.42 -17.57 -2.45
C SER A 113 -5.21 -18.05 -1.00
N VAL A 114 -4.70 -17.17 -0.11
CA VAL A 114 -4.40 -17.54 1.29
C VAL A 114 -5.32 -16.77 2.23
N ARG A 115 -6.30 -17.45 2.80
CA ARG A 115 -7.33 -16.85 3.67
C ARG A 115 -6.74 -16.05 4.84
N ALA A 116 -5.66 -16.52 5.45
CA ALA A 116 -5.00 -15.87 6.58
C ALA A 116 -4.37 -14.50 6.25
N THR A 117 -4.33 -14.10 4.98
CA THR A 117 -3.80 -12.81 4.51
C THR A 117 -4.89 -11.91 3.92
N GLN A 118 -6.14 -12.19 4.22
CA GLN A 118 -7.31 -11.48 3.69
C GLN A 118 -8.13 -10.87 4.83
N ASP A 119 -7.88 -9.60 5.10
CA ASP A 119 -8.54 -8.83 6.16
C ASP A 119 -9.50 -7.77 5.60
N ALA A 120 -9.89 -7.92 4.34
CA ALA A 120 -10.77 -6.97 3.67
C ALA A 120 -12.24 -7.12 4.03
N ARG A 121 -12.65 -8.24 4.64
CA ARG A 121 -14.07 -8.56 4.85
C ARG A 121 -14.31 -9.15 6.23
N GLU A 122 -15.37 -8.65 6.88
CA GLU A 122 -15.94 -9.21 8.08
C GLU A 122 -17.19 -10.08 7.81
N ILE A 123 -17.53 -10.91 8.81
CA ILE A 123 -18.72 -11.78 8.78
C ILE A 123 -19.97 -10.93 9.06
N GLY A 124 -21.06 -11.24 8.35
CA GLY A 124 -22.35 -10.57 8.50
C GLY A 124 -22.67 -9.59 7.40
N ASP A 125 -23.90 -9.10 7.40
CA ASP A 125 -24.42 -8.19 6.37
C ASP A 125 -24.35 -6.72 6.81
N MET A 126 -24.30 -6.46 8.11
CA MET A 126 -24.36 -5.13 8.71
C MET A 126 -23.15 -4.88 9.64
N ASN A 127 -22.09 -4.31 9.10
CA ASN A 127 -20.83 -4.07 9.80
C ASN A 127 -20.44 -2.58 9.83
N PRO A 128 -21.29 -1.64 10.29
CA PRO A 128 -21.01 -0.20 10.20
C PRO A 128 -19.85 0.25 11.08
N SER A 129 -19.49 -0.51 12.11
CA SER A 129 -18.39 -0.23 13.04
C SER A 129 -17.01 -0.71 12.55
N VAL A 130 -16.96 -1.48 11.47
CA VAL A 130 -15.70 -1.96 10.91
C VAL A 130 -14.95 -0.81 10.25
N ARG A 131 -13.67 -0.71 10.56
CA ARG A 131 -12.77 0.34 10.04
C ARG A 131 -11.61 -0.32 9.31
N SER A 132 -11.50 -0.09 8.00
CA SER A 132 -10.45 -0.68 7.17
C SER A 132 -9.04 -0.34 7.62
N ILE A 133 -8.84 0.84 8.21
CA ILE A 133 -7.51 1.32 8.62
C ILE A 133 -6.85 0.42 9.69
N VAL A 134 -7.63 -0.20 10.55
CA VAL A 134 -7.11 -1.03 11.66
C VAL A 134 -6.42 -2.30 11.13
N ALA A 135 -6.90 -2.82 9.99
CA ALA A 135 -6.34 -4.00 9.34
C ALA A 135 -5.29 -3.65 8.26
N TYR A 136 -5.00 -2.36 8.05
CA TYR A 136 -4.09 -1.93 6.99
C TYR A 136 -2.64 -2.31 7.29
N ASN A 137 -2.07 -3.12 6.40
CA ASN A 137 -0.67 -3.54 6.45
C ASN A 137 0.21 -2.57 5.65
N THR A 138 1.04 -1.79 6.34
CA THR A 138 2.00 -0.84 5.73
C THR A 138 3.20 -1.54 5.08
N ASP A 139 3.47 -2.81 5.45
CA ASP A 139 4.60 -3.59 4.91
C ASP A 139 4.25 -4.36 3.62
N SER A 140 3.06 -4.13 3.07
CA SER A 140 2.64 -4.74 1.81
C SER A 140 3.64 -4.47 0.68
N LYS A 141 4.12 -5.53 0.04
CA LYS A 141 5.11 -5.43 -1.05
C LYS A 141 4.58 -4.67 -2.28
N VAL A 142 3.26 -4.62 -2.44
CA VAL A 142 2.61 -3.89 -3.53
C VAL A 142 2.76 -2.38 -3.37
N ILE A 143 2.86 -1.88 -2.14
CA ILE A 143 2.96 -0.44 -1.84
C ILE A 143 4.16 0.19 -2.55
N ASN A 144 5.34 -0.43 -2.47
CA ASN A 144 6.55 0.11 -3.11
C ASN A 144 6.40 0.21 -4.64
N THR A 145 5.75 -0.79 -5.26
CA THR A 145 5.47 -0.76 -6.69
C THR A 145 4.51 0.38 -7.05
N LEU A 146 3.48 0.60 -6.25
CA LEU A 146 2.52 1.69 -6.49
C LEU A 146 3.19 3.07 -6.32
N ARG A 147 4.01 3.24 -5.28
CA ARG A 147 4.77 4.47 -5.06
C ARG A 147 5.71 4.79 -6.22
N SER A 148 6.44 3.80 -6.74
CA SER A 148 7.33 3.97 -7.90
C SER A 148 6.58 4.36 -9.17
N ASN A 149 5.27 4.07 -9.25
CA ASN A 149 4.39 4.50 -10.34
C ASN A 149 3.66 5.83 -10.04
N GLY A 150 4.04 6.54 -8.98
CA GLY A 150 3.50 7.87 -8.67
C GLY A 150 2.18 7.88 -7.90
N ILE A 151 1.71 6.73 -7.39
CA ILE A 151 0.55 6.68 -6.50
C ILE A 151 1.02 6.96 -5.08
N LEU A 152 0.54 8.04 -4.48
CA LEU A 152 1.00 8.50 -3.17
C LEU A 152 -0.06 8.33 -2.08
N ILE A 153 -1.34 8.30 -2.45
CA ILE A 153 -2.48 8.16 -1.54
C ILE A 153 -3.41 7.09 -2.08
N ALA A 154 -3.98 6.28 -1.18
CA ALA A 154 -5.00 5.30 -1.51
C ALA A 154 -6.19 5.39 -0.55
N ASN A 155 -7.40 5.17 -1.05
CA ASN A 155 -8.57 4.95 -0.24
C ASN A 155 -8.73 3.44 0.00
N ILE A 156 -8.50 3.02 1.23
CA ILE A 156 -8.58 1.61 1.63
C ILE A 156 -10.02 1.28 2.00
N VAL A 157 -10.64 0.44 1.17
CA VAL A 157 -12.07 0.16 1.22
C VAL A 157 -12.32 -1.26 1.71
N PRO A 158 -13.11 -1.44 2.78
CA PRO A 158 -13.50 -2.77 3.22
C PRO A 158 -14.47 -3.38 2.21
N GLN A 159 -14.42 -4.69 2.07
CA GLN A 159 -15.39 -5.48 1.31
C GLN A 159 -16.41 -6.09 2.25
N GLY A 160 -17.60 -6.35 1.76
CA GLY A 160 -18.65 -6.95 2.58
C GLY A 160 -19.91 -7.24 1.80
N ASN A 161 -20.98 -7.54 2.53
CA ASN A 161 -22.28 -7.72 1.95
C ASN A 161 -23.03 -6.39 1.86
N PHE A 162 -23.99 -6.09 2.73
CA PHE A 162 -24.80 -4.86 2.59
C PHE A 162 -24.05 -3.65 3.15
N VAL A 163 -23.66 -3.64 4.42
CA VAL A 163 -22.85 -2.57 5.01
C VAL A 163 -21.49 -3.15 5.40
N ALA A 164 -20.43 -2.76 4.69
CA ALA A 164 -19.11 -3.35 4.86
C ALA A 164 -18.24 -2.65 5.91
N GLY A 165 -18.53 -1.39 6.22
CA GLY A 165 -17.74 -0.60 7.13
C GLY A 165 -17.21 0.69 6.52
N THR A 166 -16.30 1.36 7.23
CA THR A 166 -15.73 2.64 6.82
C THR A 166 -14.38 2.48 6.13
N SER A 167 -14.18 3.24 5.05
CA SER A 167 -12.89 3.39 4.38
C SER A 167 -12.05 4.49 5.01
N SER A 168 -10.75 4.45 4.72
CA SER A 168 -9.81 5.47 5.15
C SER A 168 -8.84 5.83 4.03
N LEU A 169 -8.49 7.11 3.93
CA LEU A 169 -7.43 7.56 3.05
C LEU A 169 -6.09 7.38 3.77
N VAL A 170 -5.16 6.71 3.11
CA VAL A 170 -3.82 6.45 3.63
C VAL A 170 -2.77 7.02 2.69
N GLN A 171 -1.71 7.56 3.26
CA GLN A 171 -0.47 7.82 2.53
C GLN A 171 0.35 6.51 2.43
N LEU A 172 1.02 6.32 1.29
CA LEU A 172 1.74 5.07 1.03
C LEU A 172 3.18 5.08 1.57
N ASP A 173 3.61 6.15 2.22
CA ASP A 173 4.92 6.29 2.84
C ASP A 173 4.77 6.42 4.36
N ALA A 174 4.58 5.29 5.04
CA ALA A 174 4.29 5.28 6.47
C ALA A 174 4.92 4.05 7.15
N TRP A 175 5.23 4.18 8.43
CA TRP A 175 5.77 3.11 9.25
C TRP A 175 4.67 2.16 9.77
N ASN A 176 3.56 2.72 10.22
CA ASN A 176 2.43 1.99 10.77
C ASN A 176 1.10 2.58 10.24
N TRP A 177 -0.01 1.97 10.59
CA TRP A 177 -1.34 2.40 10.13
C TRP A 177 -1.73 3.79 10.68
N GLU A 178 -1.24 4.19 11.86
CA GLU A 178 -1.49 5.51 12.45
C GLU A 178 -0.77 6.60 11.67
N ASP A 179 0.49 6.38 11.31
CA ASP A 179 1.26 7.28 10.43
C ASP A 179 0.69 7.33 9.01
N ALA A 180 0.17 6.20 8.53
CA ALA A 180 -0.44 6.11 7.21
C ALA A 180 -1.76 6.89 7.12
N ALA A 181 -2.48 7.06 8.22
CA ALA A 181 -3.81 7.64 8.24
C ALA A 181 -3.82 9.12 7.86
N TYR A 182 -4.06 9.41 6.58
CA TYR A 182 -4.27 10.77 6.10
C TYR A 182 -5.64 11.31 6.51
N LYS A 183 -6.70 10.48 6.36
CA LYS A 183 -8.06 10.76 6.82
C LYS A 183 -8.74 9.45 7.16
N THR A 184 -9.05 9.24 8.43
CA THR A 184 -9.84 8.09 8.88
C THR A 184 -11.33 8.30 8.60
N ASP A 185 -12.07 7.20 8.49
CA ASP A 185 -13.53 7.19 8.35
C ASP A 185 -14.02 8.11 7.23
N ALA A 186 -13.37 8.00 6.05
CA ALA A 186 -13.63 8.86 4.90
C ALA A 186 -15.01 8.63 4.28
N GLY A 187 -15.54 7.41 4.38
CA GLY A 187 -16.86 7.07 3.88
C GLY A 187 -17.34 5.70 4.35
N LEU A 188 -18.64 5.56 4.54
CA LEU A 188 -19.29 4.27 4.81
C LEU A 188 -19.58 3.57 3.48
N HIS A 189 -19.18 2.31 3.37
CA HIS A 189 -19.35 1.53 2.15
C HIS A 189 -20.58 0.62 2.25
N VAL A 190 -21.50 0.82 1.31
CA VAL A 190 -22.73 0.05 1.18
C VAL A 190 -22.73 -0.62 -0.18
N TYR A 191 -22.89 -1.93 -0.19
CA TYR A 191 -22.96 -2.74 -1.40
C TYR A 191 -24.41 -3.14 -1.64
N MET A 192 -25.04 -2.55 -2.64
CA MET A 192 -26.41 -2.88 -2.98
C MET A 192 -26.53 -4.32 -3.46
N PRO A 193 -27.43 -5.12 -2.92
CA PRO A 193 -27.66 -6.48 -3.38
C PRO A 193 -28.14 -6.47 -4.83
N SER A 194 -27.74 -7.49 -5.61
CA SER A 194 -28.18 -7.63 -6.97
C SER A 194 -29.64 -8.05 -7.00
N LEU A 195 -30.50 -7.20 -7.54
CA LEU A 195 -31.92 -7.48 -7.78
C LEU A 195 -32.14 -8.18 -9.15
N LEU A 196 -31.08 -8.34 -9.94
CA LEU A 196 -31.19 -9.02 -11.22
C LEU A 196 -31.06 -10.54 -11.02
N PRO A 197 -31.91 -11.34 -11.68
CA PRO A 197 -31.74 -12.78 -11.72
C PRO A 197 -30.34 -13.11 -12.26
N ARG A 198 -29.58 -13.92 -11.53
CA ARG A 198 -28.31 -14.41 -12.07
C ARG A 198 -28.62 -15.27 -13.29
N PRO A 199 -28.09 -14.96 -14.49
CA PRO A 199 -28.27 -15.82 -15.63
C PRO A 199 -27.72 -17.21 -15.25
N ASN A 200 -28.62 -18.19 -15.24
CA ASN A 200 -28.25 -19.57 -14.99
C ASN A 200 -27.50 -20.04 -16.26
N PHE A 201 -26.18 -19.82 -16.31
CA PHE A 201 -25.34 -20.44 -17.33
C PHE A 201 -25.26 -21.93 -16.97
N GLY A 202 -26.34 -22.63 -17.25
CA GLY A 202 -26.38 -24.08 -17.36
C GLY A 202 -25.44 -24.51 -18.48
N GLY A 203 -24.16 -24.43 -18.23
CA GLY A 203 -23.09 -24.91 -19.09
C GLY A 203 -23.17 -26.42 -19.21
N ARG A 204 -23.69 -26.88 -20.33
CA ARG A 204 -23.56 -28.24 -20.78
C ARG A 204 -22.07 -28.48 -21.07
N GLY A 205 -21.45 -29.29 -20.20
CA GLY A 205 -20.16 -29.94 -20.44
C GLY A 205 -18.94 -29.27 -19.82
N GLY A 206 -18.35 -29.94 -18.86
CA GLY A 206 -16.94 -29.76 -18.52
C GLY A 206 -16.63 -29.93 -17.04
N PHE A 207 -16.12 -31.08 -16.67
CA PHE A 207 -15.26 -31.42 -15.54
C PHE A 207 -15.61 -30.86 -14.15
N GLY A 208 -15.99 -31.78 -13.30
CA GLY A 208 -16.33 -31.60 -11.90
C GLY A 208 -15.23 -30.92 -11.09
N MET A 209 -15.65 -29.90 -10.39
CA MET A 209 -15.00 -29.47 -9.17
C MET A 209 -16.09 -29.06 -8.18
N GLY A 210 -16.14 -29.81 -7.09
CA GLY A 210 -16.85 -29.71 -5.85
C GLY A 210 -18.11 -28.87 -5.79
N ASN A 211 -19.23 -29.57 -5.75
CA ASN A 211 -20.52 -29.10 -5.29
C ASN A 211 -20.42 -28.62 -3.83
N PHE A 212 -20.18 -27.33 -3.61
CA PHE A 212 -20.54 -26.72 -2.34
C PHE A 212 -21.99 -26.26 -2.44
N GLY A 213 -22.86 -27.11 -1.90
CA GLY A 213 -24.30 -26.97 -1.91
C GLY A 213 -24.80 -25.64 -1.40
N GLY A 214 -25.36 -24.88 -2.31
CA GLY A 214 -26.33 -23.87 -2.05
C GLY A 214 -27.70 -24.41 -2.44
N GLN A 215 -28.31 -25.18 -1.57
CA GLN A 215 -29.72 -25.54 -1.65
C GLN A 215 -30.53 -24.31 -1.25
N GLY A 216 -31.19 -23.69 -2.21
CA GLY A 216 -32.08 -22.57 -2.00
C GLY A 216 -32.32 -21.82 -3.29
N GLY A 217 -33.21 -22.33 -4.16
CA GLY A 217 -33.74 -21.59 -5.28
C GLY A 217 -34.71 -20.48 -4.83
N GLY A 218 -34.24 -19.56 -3.96
CA GLY A 218 -34.97 -18.35 -3.61
C GLY A 218 -34.94 -17.35 -4.77
N ASP A 219 -36.02 -16.61 -4.94
CA ASP A 219 -36.08 -15.50 -5.89
C ASP A 219 -35.01 -14.44 -5.48
N PRO A 220 -33.98 -14.17 -6.31
CA PRO A 220 -32.91 -13.23 -5.95
C PRO A 220 -33.42 -11.82 -5.69
N VAL A 221 -34.55 -11.45 -6.26
CA VAL A 221 -35.20 -10.16 -6.00
C VAL A 221 -35.75 -10.13 -4.59
N LYS A 222 -36.40 -11.22 -4.15
CA LYS A 222 -36.98 -11.31 -2.82
C LYS A 222 -35.88 -11.37 -1.73
N GLU A 223 -34.82 -12.13 -1.97
CA GLU A 223 -33.64 -12.18 -1.09
C GLU A 223 -32.92 -10.84 -1.02
N GLY A 224 -32.83 -10.11 -2.13
CA GLY A 224 -32.26 -8.77 -2.16
C GLY A 224 -33.09 -7.75 -1.40
N LEU A 225 -34.41 -7.82 -1.49
CA LEU A 225 -35.32 -6.93 -0.77
C LEU A 225 -35.37 -7.20 0.75
N GLU A 226 -35.21 -8.45 1.18
CA GLU A 226 -35.14 -8.80 2.59
C GLU A 226 -33.86 -8.33 3.28
N LYS A 227 -32.81 -8.02 2.51
CA LYS A 227 -31.52 -7.51 3.02
C LYS A 227 -31.44 -5.98 3.04
N MET A 228 -32.38 -5.28 2.45
CA MET A 228 -32.50 -3.81 2.50
C MET A 228 -33.36 -3.35 3.65
#